data_78fc53437d212f33fb6f45abd6b09812
#
_entry.id   78fc53437d212f33fb6f45abd6b09812
#
_cell.length_a   1.000
_cell.length_b   1.000
_cell.length_c   1.000
_cell.angle_alpha   90.00
_cell.angle_beta   90.00
_cell.angle_gamma   90.00
#
_symmetry.space_group_name_H-M   'P 1'
#
loop_
_entity.id
_entity.type
_entity.pdbx_description
1 polymer ?
#
loop_
_entity_poly.entity_id
_entity_poly.type
_entity_poly.pdbx_seq_one_letter_code
_entity_poly.pdbx_strand_id
1 'polypeptide(L)'
;MSHDLQALADLADAIAQRRGESPEHSYTAKLLSQGVEKCAKKFGEEAVELALASLKQDKAHISAEAADVLYHLVVLLAASDVPLSSVMDELERRKGVSGLA
;
A
#
# COMPACT_ATOMS: atom_id res chain seq x y z
N MET A 1 14.08 11.22 15.47
CA MET A 1 13.46 10.05 15.09
C MET A 1 13.15 10.05 13.64
N SER A 2 13.72 9.22 12.97
CA SER A 2 13.54 9.32 11.58
C SER A 2 12.61 8.25 11.13
N HIS A 3 11.38 8.53 11.30
CA HIS A 3 10.38 7.75 10.64
C HIS A 3 10.10 8.38 9.32
N ASP A 4 11.16 8.64 8.56
CA ASP A 4 10.93 9.17 7.24
C ASP A 4 10.26 8.08 6.40
N LEU A 5 10.14 8.34 5.12
CA LEU A 5 9.40 7.44 4.25
C LEU A 5 10.20 6.22 3.82
N GLN A 6 11.34 5.97 4.46
CA GLN A 6 12.16 4.82 4.11
C GLN A 6 11.41 3.51 4.36
N ALA A 7 10.57 3.47 5.40
CA ALA A 7 9.78 2.27 5.68
C ALA A 7 8.88 1.91 4.50
N LEU A 8 8.31 2.92 3.83
CA LEU A 8 7.46 2.66 2.68
C LEU A 8 8.28 2.14 1.50
N ALA A 9 9.45 2.73 1.28
CA ALA A 9 10.34 2.25 0.21
C ALA A 9 10.81 0.83 0.48
N ASP A 10 11.14 0.52 1.74
CA ASP A 10 11.55 -0.83 2.12
C ASP A 10 10.41 -1.82 1.91
N LEU A 11 9.20 -1.42 2.23
CA LEU A 11 8.03 -2.27 2.01
C LEU A 11 7.85 -2.57 0.53
N ALA A 12 7.98 -1.55 -0.32
CA ALA A 12 7.84 -1.75 -1.76
C ALA A 12 8.88 -2.73 -2.29
N ASP A 13 10.12 -2.62 -1.81
CA ASP A 13 11.19 -3.54 -2.21
C ASP A 13 10.89 -4.96 -1.75
N ALA A 14 10.44 -5.11 -0.50
CA ALA A 14 10.13 -6.42 0.05
C ALA A 14 8.99 -7.09 -0.74
N ILE A 15 7.97 -6.33 -1.09
CA ILE A 15 6.84 -6.87 -1.84
C ILE A 15 7.29 -7.27 -3.25
N ALA A 16 8.12 -6.46 -3.88
CA ALA A 16 8.63 -6.78 -5.21
C ALA A 16 9.40 -8.11 -5.20
N GLN A 17 10.13 -8.37 -4.12
CA GLN A 17 10.88 -9.62 -4.00
C GLN A 17 9.98 -10.84 -3.83
N ARG A 18 8.74 -10.66 -3.41
CA ARG A 18 7.81 -11.77 -3.25
C ARG A 18 7.13 -12.19 -4.55
N ARG A 19 7.24 -11.38 -5.58
CA ARG A 19 6.65 -11.74 -6.87
C ARG A 19 7.32 -12.99 -7.41
N GLY A 20 6.51 -13.96 -7.80
CA GLY A 20 7.03 -15.22 -8.32
C GLY A 20 7.40 -16.24 -7.26
N GLU A 21 7.38 -15.87 -5.97
CA GLU A 21 7.60 -16.85 -4.93
C GLU A 21 6.39 -17.74 -4.76
N SER A 22 6.62 -18.91 -4.16
CA SER A 22 5.54 -19.84 -3.89
C SER A 22 4.53 -19.22 -2.92
N PRO A 23 3.23 -19.38 -3.18
CA PRO A 23 2.19 -18.84 -2.27
C PRO A 23 2.31 -19.34 -0.84
N GLU A 24 2.98 -20.48 -0.62
CA GLU A 24 3.15 -21.01 0.72
C GLU A 24 4.20 -20.26 1.52
N HIS A 25 5.04 -19.47 0.87
CA HIS A 25 6.16 -18.83 1.54
C HIS A 25 5.77 -17.55 2.28
N SER A 26 4.71 -16.87 1.85
CA SER A 26 4.29 -15.67 2.52
C SER A 26 2.88 -15.29 2.10
N TYR A 27 2.22 -14.51 2.97
CA TYR A 27 0.91 -13.96 2.67
C TYR A 27 0.98 -13.06 1.43
N THR A 28 2.05 -12.26 1.30
CA THR A 28 2.22 -11.38 0.15
C THR A 28 2.33 -12.18 -1.14
N ALA A 29 3.13 -13.25 -1.14
CA ALA A 29 3.25 -14.11 -2.32
C ALA A 29 1.89 -14.70 -2.68
N LYS A 30 1.12 -15.09 -1.67
CA LYS A 30 -0.21 -15.65 -1.90
C LYS A 30 -1.13 -14.62 -2.55
N LEU A 31 -1.16 -13.38 -2.02
CA LEU A 31 -1.98 -12.33 -2.60
C LEU A 31 -1.60 -12.05 -4.05
N LEU A 32 -0.30 -11.92 -4.31
CA LEU A 32 0.16 -11.64 -5.66
C LEU A 32 -0.23 -12.76 -6.63
N SER A 33 -0.19 -14.01 -6.16
CA SER A 33 -0.56 -15.14 -7.00
C SER A 33 -2.04 -15.17 -7.34
N GLN A 34 -2.88 -14.49 -6.56
CA GLN A 34 -4.31 -14.47 -6.79
C GLN A 34 -4.76 -13.40 -7.78
N GLY A 35 -3.84 -12.53 -8.21
CA GLY A 35 -4.11 -11.61 -9.29
C GLY A 35 -4.67 -10.26 -8.86
N VAL A 36 -4.80 -9.37 -9.84
CA VAL A 36 -5.17 -7.97 -9.60
C VAL A 36 -6.55 -7.84 -8.95
N GLU A 37 -7.51 -8.64 -9.39
CA GLU A 37 -8.87 -8.52 -8.85
C GLU A 37 -8.90 -8.78 -7.35
N LYS A 38 -8.21 -9.82 -6.90
CA LYS A 38 -8.17 -10.14 -5.48
C LYS A 38 -7.44 -9.06 -4.70
N CYS A 39 -6.32 -8.59 -5.23
CA CYS A 39 -5.56 -7.53 -4.59
C CYS A 39 -6.36 -6.24 -4.50
N ALA A 40 -7.13 -5.92 -5.55
CA ALA A 40 -7.99 -4.74 -5.55
C ALA A 40 -9.09 -4.85 -4.50
N LYS A 41 -9.70 -6.03 -4.39
CA LYS A 41 -10.73 -6.26 -3.39
C LYS A 41 -10.19 -6.07 -1.98
N LYS A 42 -9.02 -6.64 -1.71
CA LYS A 42 -8.41 -6.51 -0.39
C LYS A 42 -8.08 -5.05 -0.07
N PHE A 43 -7.53 -4.34 -1.05
CA PHE A 43 -7.25 -2.93 -0.85
C PHE A 43 -8.53 -2.15 -0.52
N GLY A 44 -9.61 -2.40 -1.25
CA GLY A 44 -10.87 -1.72 -1.00
C GLY A 44 -11.42 -2.00 0.39
N GLU A 45 -11.34 -3.26 0.84
CA GLU A 45 -11.80 -3.63 2.17
C GLU A 45 -11.02 -2.89 3.25
N GLU A 46 -9.69 -2.83 3.11
CA GLU A 46 -8.86 -2.15 4.11
C GLU A 46 -9.10 -0.64 4.10
N ALA A 47 -9.33 -0.06 2.93
CA ALA A 47 -9.62 1.37 2.84
C ALA A 47 -10.90 1.73 3.56
N VAL A 48 -11.93 0.90 3.44
CA VAL A 48 -13.19 1.11 4.15
C VAL A 48 -12.95 1.00 5.66
N GLU A 49 -12.17 0.01 6.09
CA GLU A 49 -11.89 -0.16 7.52
C GLU A 49 -11.15 1.04 8.10
N LEU A 50 -10.22 1.61 7.35
CA LEU A 50 -9.54 2.81 7.80
C LEU A 50 -10.53 3.97 7.92
N ALA A 51 -11.39 4.14 6.93
CA ALA A 51 -12.38 5.22 6.95
C ALA A 51 -13.27 5.09 8.19
N LEU A 52 -13.72 3.88 8.50
CA LEU A 52 -14.56 3.65 9.67
C LEU A 52 -13.78 3.85 10.97
N ALA A 53 -12.53 3.39 11.02
CA ALA A 53 -11.70 3.57 12.21
C ALA A 53 -11.50 5.04 12.54
N SER A 54 -11.40 5.90 11.51
CA SER A 54 -11.15 7.31 11.72
C SER A 54 -12.29 7.99 12.50
N LEU A 55 -13.50 7.43 12.43
CA LEU A 55 -14.65 8.00 13.11
C LEU A 55 -14.60 7.80 14.63
N LYS A 56 -13.81 6.85 15.10
CA LYS A 56 -13.68 6.57 16.53
C LYS A 56 -12.56 7.38 17.18
N GLN A 57 -11.73 8.05 16.39
CA GLN A 57 -10.69 8.96 16.86
C GLN A 57 -9.65 8.33 17.77
N ASP A 58 -9.47 7.01 17.69
CA ASP A 58 -8.39 6.30 18.37
C ASP A 58 -7.17 6.35 17.45
N LYS A 59 -6.22 7.22 17.78
CA LYS A 59 -5.10 7.49 16.88
C LYS A 59 -4.22 6.29 16.61
N ALA A 60 -4.02 5.45 17.63
CA ALA A 60 -3.22 4.24 17.44
C ALA A 60 -3.89 3.28 16.49
N HIS A 61 -5.21 3.12 16.61
CA HIS A 61 -5.96 2.25 15.72
C HIS A 61 -5.98 2.80 14.29
N ILE A 62 -6.15 4.12 14.15
CA ILE A 62 -6.12 4.75 12.84
C ILE A 62 -4.77 4.52 12.17
N SER A 63 -3.67 4.67 12.92
CA SER A 63 -2.34 4.44 12.36
C SER A 63 -2.17 3.00 11.91
N ALA A 64 -2.67 2.03 12.68
CA ALA A 64 -2.57 0.62 12.31
C ALA A 64 -3.36 0.33 11.05
N GLU A 65 -4.58 0.87 10.94
CA GLU A 65 -5.40 0.65 9.75
C GLU A 65 -4.81 1.35 8.53
N ALA A 66 -4.22 2.52 8.72
CA ALA A 66 -3.56 3.21 7.62
C ALA A 66 -2.36 2.42 7.12
N ALA A 67 -1.62 1.78 8.02
CA ALA A 67 -0.51 0.91 7.62
C ALA A 67 -1.01 -0.25 6.78
N ASP A 68 -2.15 -0.84 7.15
CA ASP A 68 -2.75 -1.92 6.35
C ASP A 68 -3.14 -1.44 4.96
N VAL A 69 -3.67 -0.22 4.86
CA VAL A 69 -4.03 0.35 3.57
C VAL A 69 -2.79 0.55 2.70
N LEU A 70 -1.72 1.10 3.28
CA LEU A 70 -0.47 1.29 2.53
C LEU A 70 0.09 -0.05 2.07
N TYR A 71 0.06 -1.07 2.93
CA TYR A 71 0.52 -2.39 2.55
C TYR A 71 -0.26 -2.91 1.34
N HIS A 72 -1.58 -2.87 1.42
CA HIS A 72 -2.41 -3.40 0.34
C HIS A 72 -2.35 -2.54 -0.92
N LEU A 73 -2.10 -1.22 -0.77
CA LEU A 73 -1.87 -0.37 -1.93
C LEU A 73 -0.62 -0.81 -2.68
N VAL A 74 0.47 -1.06 -1.96
CA VAL A 74 1.72 -1.46 -2.60
C VAL A 74 1.57 -2.84 -3.24
N VAL A 75 0.84 -3.76 -2.59
CA VAL A 75 0.57 -5.07 -3.18
C VAL A 75 -0.23 -4.92 -4.48
N LEU A 76 -1.25 -4.07 -4.46
CA LEU A 76 -2.06 -3.83 -5.66
C LEU A 76 -1.22 -3.24 -6.78
N LEU A 77 -0.36 -2.29 -6.46
CA LEU A 77 0.53 -1.70 -7.47
C LEU A 77 1.45 -2.77 -8.05
N ALA A 78 2.01 -3.62 -7.21
CA ALA A 78 2.89 -4.70 -7.69
C ALA A 78 2.12 -5.66 -8.59
N ALA A 79 0.90 -6.02 -8.22
CA ALA A 79 0.07 -6.90 -9.04
C ALA A 79 -0.27 -6.25 -10.37
N SER A 80 -0.28 -4.93 -10.44
CA SER A 80 -0.62 -4.17 -11.64
C SER A 80 0.63 -3.76 -12.42
N ASP A 81 1.80 -4.19 -12.00
CA ASP A 81 3.08 -3.85 -12.64
C ASP A 81 3.36 -2.35 -12.64
N VAL A 82 2.96 -1.66 -11.58
CA VAL A 82 3.20 -0.24 -11.40
C VAL A 82 4.16 -0.07 -10.22
N PRO A 83 5.39 0.41 -10.44
CA PRO A 83 6.31 0.62 -9.32
C PRO A 83 5.88 1.81 -8.47
N LEU A 84 6.19 1.73 -7.19
CA LEU A 84 5.87 2.83 -6.27
C LEU A 84 6.51 4.13 -6.73
N SER A 85 7.69 4.06 -7.36
CA SER A 85 8.37 5.26 -7.86
C SER A 85 7.52 6.05 -8.86
N SER A 86 6.71 5.36 -9.67
CA SER A 86 5.83 6.06 -10.60
C SER A 86 4.79 6.91 -9.87
N VAL A 87 4.30 6.39 -8.74
CA VAL A 87 3.34 7.14 -7.93
C VAL A 87 4.01 8.35 -7.30
N MET A 88 5.24 8.16 -6.81
CA MET A 88 5.99 9.27 -6.22
C MET A 88 6.28 10.34 -7.27
N ASP A 89 6.62 9.93 -8.49
CA ASP A 89 6.87 10.88 -9.58
C ASP A 89 5.61 11.69 -9.88
N GLU A 90 4.45 11.05 -9.86
CA GLU A 90 3.21 11.76 -10.11
C GLU A 90 2.90 12.77 -9.00
N LEU A 91 3.16 12.39 -7.74
CA LEU A 91 2.99 13.31 -6.62
C LEU A 91 3.94 14.49 -6.72
N GLU A 92 5.18 14.22 -7.14
CA GLU A 92 6.16 15.28 -7.33
C GLU A 92 5.70 16.26 -8.41
N ARG A 93 5.17 15.73 -9.52
CA ARG A 93 4.67 16.54 -10.62
C ARG A 93 3.51 17.44 -10.16
N ARG A 94 2.72 17.00 -9.20
CA ARG A 94 1.55 17.75 -8.75
C ARG A 94 1.88 18.82 -7.71
N LYS A 95 3.11 18.89 -7.24
CA LYS A 95 3.51 19.92 -6.29
C LYS A 95 3.26 21.29 -6.89
N GLY A 96 2.65 22.18 -6.11
CA GLY A 96 2.36 23.53 -6.56
C GLY A 96 1.16 23.66 -7.47
N VAL A 97 0.52 22.53 -7.83
CA VAL A 97 -0.69 22.58 -8.63
C VAL A 97 -1.86 22.89 -7.72
N SER A 98 -2.74 23.76 -8.17
CA SER A 98 -3.91 24.19 -7.40
C SER A 98 -4.72 22.97 -6.96
N GLY A 99 -5.07 22.95 -5.68
CA GLY A 99 -5.90 21.91 -5.12
C GLY A 99 -5.15 20.70 -4.60
N LEU A 100 -3.83 20.65 -4.74
CA LEU A 100 -3.07 19.47 -4.31
C LEU A 100 -1.94 19.77 -3.34
N ALA A 101 -1.42 20.94 -3.38
CA ALA A 101 -0.26 21.27 -2.55
C ALA A 101 -0.67 21.60 -1.11
#